data_db12050b69779140fc58a80d23588be4
#
_entry.id   db12050b69779140fc58a80d23588be4
#
_cell.length_a   1.000
_cell.length_b   1.000
_cell.length_c   1.000
_cell.angle_alpha   90.00
_cell.angle_beta   90.00
_cell.angle_gamma   90.00
#
_symmetry.space_group_name_H-M   'P 1'
#
loop_
_entity.id
_entity.type
_entity.pdbx_description
1 polymer ?
#
loop_
_entity_poly.entity_id
_entity_poly.type
_entity_poly.pdbx_seq_one_letter_code
_entity_poly.pdbx_strand_id
1 'polypeptide(L)'
;MSVDRVNGIVKPAGKQTPGESAPRPATNENYLLISAFAAANHSPLVAISKRISDCGCNLAEARVASLGSDLSVLALAQGSWDAIAKLENALARLERDGEVRLAHFRTGAKQQQSNLLPYVVEVVAADKSGVLFQLAEFFARQGITIEQLHSTRYRAMQTGADMFSAQITVGIPSSTHIAALRDDFLEFCDGLNLDAIMDPMKY
;
A
#
# COMPACT_ATOMS: atom_id res chain seq x y z
N MET A 1 -83.11 -10.63 -12.21
CA MET A 1 -83.06 -9.53 -11.25
C MET A 1 -81.77 -9.62 -10.52
N SER A 2 -81.05 -8.65 -10.61
CA SER A 2 -80.08 -7.90 -9.92
C SER A 2 -78.68 -7.95 -10.58
N VAL A 3 -78.33 -6.77 -11.00
CA VAL A 3 -77.07 -6.40 -11.63
C VAL A 3 -76.15 -5.94 -10.51
N ASP A 4 -74.90 -6.43 -10.49
CA ASP A 4 -73.89 -5.73 -9.76
C ASP A 4 -72.62 -5.58 -10.65
N ARG A 5 -72.40 -4.32 -11.02
CA ARG A 5 -71.17 -3.82 -11.64
C ARG A 5 -70.15 -3.59 -10.55
N VAL A 6 -68.97 -4.15 -10.70
CA VAL A 6 -67.81 -3.75 -9.89
C VAL A 6 -66.74 -3.17 -10.80
N ASN A 7 -66.38 -1.92 -10.49
CA ASN A 7 -65.41 -1.04 -11.14
C ASN A 7 -64.02 -1.66 -11.21
N GLY A 8 -63.45 -1.69 -12.45
CA GLY A 8 -62.06 -1.94 -12.69
C GLY A 8 -61.21 -0.67 -12.42
N ILE A 9 -60.36 -0.72 -11.42
CA ILE A 9 -59.31 0.25 -11.23
C ILE A 9 -58.03 -0.35 -11.80
N VAL A 10 -57.61 0.15 -12.95
CA VAL A 10 -56.30 -0.14 -13.54
C VAL A 10 -55.25 0.65 -12.77
N LYS A 11 -54.34 -0.03 -12.08
CA LYS A 11 -53.18 0.60 -11.49
C LYS A 11 -52.14 0.89 -12.58
N PRO A 12 -51.52 2.09 -12.62
CA PRO A 12 -50.49 2.39 -13.61
C PRO A 12 -49.19 1.64 -13.26
N ALA A 13 -48.58 1.11 -14.30
CA ALA A 13 -47.28 0.45 -14.25
C ALA A 13 -46.23 1.38 -13.64
N GLY A 14 -45.57 0.93 -12.57
CA GLY A 14 -44.44 1.61 -11.96
C GLY A 14 -43.28 1.69 -12.91
N LYS A 15 -42.76 2.90 -13.12
CA LYS A 15 -41.52 3.15 -13.84
C LYS A 15 -40.38 2.43 -13.13
N GLN A 16 -39.78 1.48 -13.83
CA GLN A 16 -38.48 0.92 -13.43
C GLN A 16 -37.42 2.01 -13.61
N THR A 17 -36.76 2.40 -12.54
CA THR A 17 -35.53 3.19 -12.53
C THR A 17 -34.38 2.35 -13.12
N PRO A 18 -33.67 2.81 -14.15
CA PRO A 18 -32.46 2.12 -14.61
C PRO A 18 -31.29 2.54 -13.72
N GLY A 19 -30.62 1.60 -13.05
CA GLY A 19 -29.35 1.89 -12.46
C GLY A 19 -28.97 1.19 -11.16
N GLU A 20 -29.47 -0.02 -10.92
CA GLU A 20 -28.80 -0.87 -9.90
C GLU A 20 -27.93 -1.88 -10.63
N SER A 21 -26.65 -1.52 -10.78
CA SER A 21 -25.64 -2.43 -11.33
C SER A 21 -25.56 -3.65 -10.41
N ALA A 22 -25.92 -4.81 -10.93
CA ALA A 22 -25.75 -6.09 -10.26
C ALA A 22 -24.31 -6.16 -9.67
N PRO A 23 -24.12 -6.69 -8.43
CA PRO A 23 -22.81 -6.89 -7.87
C PRO A 23 -22.01 -7.75 -8.85
N ARG A 24 -20.83 -7.23 -9.28
CA ARG A 24 -19.91 -8.01 -10.10
C ARG A 24 -19.62 -9.31 -9.36
N PRO A 25 -19.67 -10.47 -10.05
CA PRO A 25 -19.30 -11.72 -9.41
C PRO A 25 -17.92 -11.55 -8.80
N ALA A 26 -17.75 -11.97 -7.54
CA ALA A 26 -16.46 -11.99 -6.87
C ALA A 26 -15.50 -12.76 -7.78
N THR A 27 -14.56 -12.04 -8.42
CA THR A 27 -13.51 -12.67 -9.20
C THR A 27 -12.75 -13.56 -8.24
N ASN A 28 -12.60 -14.84 -8.56
CA ASN A 28 -11.84 -15.82 -7.78
C ASN A 28 -10.33 -15.53 -7.94
N GLU A 29 -9.96 -14.28 -7.68
CA GLU A 29 -8.61 -13.78 -7.82
C GLU A 29 -7.83 -14.06 -6.54
N ASN A 30 -6.73 -14.74 -6.69
CA ASN A 30 -5.82 -15.04 -5.60
C ASN A 30 -4.58 -14.16 -5.73
N TYR A 31 -4.05 -13.76 -4.60
CA TYR A 31 -2.90 -12.88 -4.53
C TYR A 31 -1.74 -13.56 -3.80
N LEU A 32 -0.54 -13.35 -4.31
CA LEU A 32 0.71 -13.79 -3.69
C LEU A 32 1.61 -12.57 -3.49
N LEU A 33 1.93 -12.27 -2.25
CA LEU A 33 2.95 -11.28 -1.91
C LEU A 33 4.30 -11.96 -1.92
N ILE A 34 5.25 -11.38 -2.65
CA ILE A 34 6.61 -11.89 -2.84
C ILE A 34 7.57 -10.83 -2.33
N SER A 35 8.49 -11.23 -1.46
CA SER A 35 9.63 -10.43 -1.01
C SER A 35 10.90 -11.10 -1.48
N ALA A 36 11.76 -10.37 -2.18
CA ALA A 36 12.99 -10.89 -2.75
C ALA A 36 14.17 -9.97 -2.48
N PHE A 37 15.33 -10.57 -2.30
CA PHE A 37 16.59 -9.88 -2.07
C PHE A 37 17.68 -10.51 -2.97
N ALA A 38 18.47 -9.66 -3.62
CA ALA A 38 19.62 -10.08 -4.41
C ALA A 38 20.70 -9.03 -4.37
N ALA A 39 21.95 -9.43 -4.63
CA ALA A 39 23.05 -8.49 -4.81
C ALA A 39 22.77 -7.53 -5.99
N ALA A 40 23.30 -6.32 -5.93
CA ALA A 40 22.99 -5.25 -6.90
C ALA A 40 23.34 -5.58 -8.36
N ASN A 41 24.24 -6.54 -8.58
CA ASN A 41 24.61 -7.02 -9.92
C ASN A 41 23.61 -8.02 -10.53
N HIS A 42 22.61 -8.45 -9.79
CA HIS A 42 21.53 -9.30 -10.25
C HIS A 42 20.24 -8.46 -10.43
N SER A 43 19.38 -8.90 -11.31
CA SER A 43 18.08 -8.23 -11.54
C SER A 43 16.93 -9.07 -11.01
N PRO A 44 16.65 -9.04 -9.69
CA PRO A 44 15.59 -9.86 -9.10
C PRO A 44 14.21 -9.52 -9.66
N LEU A 45 13.98 -8.26 -10.05
CA LEU A 45 12.71 -7.86 -10.67
C LEU A 45 12.48 -8.59 -12.00
N VAL A 46 13.50 -8.72 -12.85
CA VAL A 46 13.38 -9.44 -14.13
C VAL A 46 13.11 -10.93 -13.89
N ALA A 47 13.84 -11.54 -12.95
CA ALA A 47 13.66 -12.94 -12.61
C ALA A 47 12.25 -13.24 -12.10
N ILE A 48 11.72 -12.40 -11.20
CA ILE A 48 10.40 -12.57 -10.60
C ILE A 48 9.29 -12.26 -11.60
N SER A 49 9.36 -11.14 -12.32
CA SER A 49 8.32 -10.74 -13.28
C SER A 49 8.19 -11.77 -14.41
N LYS A 50 9.31 -12.36 -14.85
CA LYS A 50 9.30 -13.46 -15.80
C LYS A 50 8.54 -14.67 -15.24
N ARG A 51 8.78 -15.10 -14.00
CA ARG A 51 8.06 -16.24 -13.39
C ARG A 51 6.57 -15.96 -13.23
N ILE A 52 6.21 -14.72 -12.83
CA ILE A 52 4.81 -14.28 -12.73
C ILE A 52 4.12 -14.45 -14.09
N SER A 53 4.73 -13.93 -15.17
CA SER A 53 4.20 -14.02 -16.52
C SER A 53 4.13 -15.47 -17.03
N ASP A 54 5.20 -16.25 -16.88
CA ASP A 54 5.27 -17.64 -17.36
C ASP A 54 4.23 -18.56 -16.67
N CYS A 55 3.81 -18.21 -15.44
CA CYS A 55 2.78 -18.93 -14.70
C CYS A 55 1.34 -18.48 -15.02
N GLY A 56 1.16 -17.49 -15.87
CA GLY A 56 -0.15 -16.93 -16.21
C GLY A 56 -0.72 -16.02 -15.11
N CYS A 57 0.13 -15.42 -14.30
CA CYS A 57 -0.22 -14.39 -13.32
C CYS A 57 0.06 -12.99 -13.87
N ASN A 58 -0.61 -12.00 -13.30
CA ASN A 58 -0.33 -10.59 -13.51
C ASN A 58 0.47 -10.03 -12.33
N LEU A 59 1.35 -9.07 -12.60
CA LEU A 59 1.99 -8.25 -11.59
C LEU A 59 1.07 -7.08 -11.25
N ALA A 60 0.40 -7.14 -10.10
CA ALA A 60 -0.57 -6.13 -9.69
C ALA A 60 0.09 -4.88 -9.09
N GLU A 61 1.16 -5.06 -8.32
CA GLU A 61 1.94 -3.98 -7.70
C GLU A 61 3.38 -4.43 -7.51
N ALA A 62 4.34 -3.52 -7.66
CA ALA A 62 5.75 -3.79 -7.36
C ALA A 62 6.44 -2.58 -6.75
N ARG A 63 7.40 -2.86 -5.87
CA ARG A 63 8.33 -1.87 -5.32
C ARG A 63 9.73 -2.44 -5.37
N VAL A 64 10.68 -1.59 -5.74
CA VAL A 64 12.09 -1.93 -5.77
C VAL A 64 12.86 -0.88 -4.97
N ALA A 65 13.73 -1.32 -4.10
CA ALA A 65 14.60 -0.44 -3.33
C ALA A 65 16.02 -0.99 -3.28
N SER A 66 16.99 -0.12 -3.42
CA SER A 66 18.39 -0.43 -3.14
C SER A 66 18.69 -0.05 -1.69
N LEU A 67 19.12 -1.02 -0.89
CA LEU A 67 19.45 -0.83 0.52
C LEU A 67 20.82 -1.46 0.80
N GLY A 68 21.80 -0.60 1.10
CA GLY A 68 23.20 -1.04 1.23
C GLY A 68 23.73 -1.56 -0.11
N SER A 69 24.23 -2.78 -0.13
CA SER A 69 24.78 -3.45 -1.34
C SER A 69 23.75 -4.28 -2.10
N ASP A 70 22.50 -4.35 -1.59
CA ASP A 70 21.49 -5.27 -2.10
C ASP A 70 20.28 -4.54 -2.67
N LEU A 71 19.60 -5.22 -3.60
CA LEU A 71 18.29 -4.84 -4.11
C LEU A 71 17.20 -5.65 -3.40
N SER A 72 16.17 -4.96 -2.96
CA SER A 72 14.93 -5.57 -2.48
C SER A 72 13.81 -5.35 -3.49
N VAL A 73 12.99 -6.37 -3.69
CA VAL A 73 11.77 -6.33 -4.50
C VAL A 73 10.62 -6.81 -3.66
N LEU A 74 9.57 -5.99 -3.59
CA LEU A 74 8.25 -6.41 -3.12
C LEU A 74 7.35 -6.46 -4.34
N ALA A 75 6.69 -7.59 -4.57
CA ALA A 75 5.81 -7.80 -5.71
C ALA A 75 4.52 -8.45 -5.26
N LEU A 76 3.39 -7.94 -5.76
CA LEU A 76 2.08 -8.54 -5.58
C LEU A 76 1.63 -9.16 -6.89
N ALA A 77 1.62 -10.48 -6.94
CA ALA A 77 1.11 -11.23 -8.07
C ALA A 77 -0.36 -11.56 -7.88
N GLN A 78 -1.11 -11.56 -8.99
CA GLN A 78 -2.54 -11.85 -9.05
C GLN A 78 -2.81 -12.92 -10.11
N GLY A 79 -3.64 -13.91 -9.79
CA GLY A 79 -3.96 -14.96 -10.75
C GLY A 79 -5.05 -15.91 -10.25
N SER A 80 -5.34 -16.93 -11.08
CA SER A 80 -6.18 -18.04 -10.64
C SER A 80 -5.47 -18.86 -9.54
N TRP A 81 -6.22 -19.67 -8.82
CA TRP A 81 -5.64 -20.55 -7.80
C TRP A 81 -4.52 -21.44 -8.34
N ASP A 82 -4.73 -22.03 -9.53
CA ASP A 82 -3.73 -22.89 -10.21
C ASP A 82 -2.50 -22.10 -10.66
N ALA A 83 -2.69 -20.88 -11.17
CA ALA A 83 -1.60 -20.01 -11.60
C ALA A 83 -0.71 -19.63 -10.41
N ILE A 84 -1.32 -19.27 -9.28
CA ILE A 84 -0.59 -18.96 -8.03
C ILE A 84 0.16 -20.19 -7.51
N ALA A 85 -0.45 -21.38 -7.53
CA ALA A 85 0.22 -22.61 -7.11
C ALA A 85 1.43 -22.96 -7.99
N LYS A 86 1.31 -22.73 -9.33
CA LYS A 86 2.45 -22.87 -10.25
C LYS A 86 3.56 -21.86 -9.92
N LEU A 87 3.17 -20.62 -9.63
CA LEU A 87 4.12 -19.56 -9.28
C LEU A 87 4.87 -19.87 -7.99
N GLU A 88 4.21 -20.35 -6.94
CA GLU A 88 4.86 -20.78 -5.70
C GLU A 88 5.97 -21.82 -5.96
N ASN A 89 5.66 -22.81 -6.80
CA ASN A 89 6.65 -23.82 -7.19
C ASN A 89 7.80 -23.25 -8.05
N ALA A 90 7.51 -22.29 -8.93
CA ALA A 90 8.53 -21.64 -9.76
C ALA A 90 9.47 -20.76 -8.94
N LEU A 91 8.93 -20.06 -7.92
CA LEU A 91 9.72 -19.25 -6.97
C LEU A 91 10.62 -20.12 -6.11
N ALA A 92 10.14 -21.26 -5.61
CA ALA A 92 10.96 -22.21 -4.86
C ALA A 92 12.12 -22.79 -5.68
N ARG A 93 11.99 -22.89 -7.02
CA ARG A 93 13.10 -23.25 -7.91
C ARG A 93 14.10 -22.11 -8.07
N LEU A 94 13.59 -20.88 -8.27
CA LEU A 94 14.43 -19.69 -8.40
C LEU A 94 15.31 -19.47 -7.16
N GLU A 95 14.79 -19.73 -5.97
CA GLU A 95 15.54 -19.62 -4.73
C GLU A 95 16.64 -20.68 -4.62
N ARG A 96 16.38 -21.92 -5.07
CA ARG A 96 17.38 -23.00 -5.09
C ARG A 96 18.53 -22.75 -6.05
N ASP A 97 18.28 -21.98 -7.12
CA ASP A 97 19.34 -21.56 -8.07
C ASP A 97 20.33 -20.57 -7.41
N GLY A 98 20.01 -20.02 -6.23
CA GLY A 98 20.93 -19.31 -5.34
C GLY A 98 21.20 -17.85 -5.70
N GLU A 99 20.58 -17.32 -6.75
CA GLU A 99 20.76 -15.93 -7.18
C GLU A 99 19.88 -14.93 -6.41
N VAL A 100 18.76 -15.40 -5.87
CA VAL A 100 17.75 -14.58 -5.20
C VAL A 100 17.28 -15.28 -3.93
N ARG A 101 17.21 -14.55 -2.83
CA ARG A 101 16.55 -15.02 -1.60
C ARG A 101 15.11 -14.57 -1.63
N LEU A 102 14.18 -15.47 -1.36
CA LEU A 102 12.75 -15.22 -1.48
C LEU A 102 11.99 -15.57 -0.20
N ALA A 103 10.95 -14.78 0.06
CA ALA A 103 9.85 -15.18 0.93
C ALA A 103 8.54 -14.85 0.20
N HIS A 104 7.55 -15.71 0.28
CA HIS A 104 6.25 -15.44 -0.31
C HIS A 104 5.13 -16.01 0.56
N PHE A 105 3.95 -15.40 0.50
CA PHE A 105 2.75 -15.86 1.17
C PHE A 105 1.49 -15.38 0.46
N ARG A 106 0.44 -16.19 0.55
CA ARG A 106 -0.87 -15.84 -0.02
C ARG A 106 -1.49 -14.71 0.79
N THR A 107 -2.09 -13.78 0.09
CA THR A 107 -2.76 -12.60 0.67
C THR A 107 -4.07 -12.32 -0.04
N GLY A 108 -4.83 -11.36 0.45
CA GLY A 108 -6.04 -10.87 -0.20
C GLY A 108 -5.79 -9.62 -1.05
N ALA A 109 -6.81 -9.22 -1.83
CA ALA A 109 -6.81 -7.93 -2.48
C ALA A 109 -6.67 -6.80 -1.46
N LYS A 110 -5.95 -5.72 -1.83
CA LYS A 110 -5.91 -4.50 -1.02
C LYS A 110 -7.34 -3.98 -0.89
N GLN A 111 -7.87 -3.98 0.32
CA GLN A 111 -9.16 -3.33 0.58
C GLN A 111 -8.95 -1.83 0.39
N GLN A 112 -9.72 -1.25 -0.54
CA GLN A 112 -9.77 0.21 -0.65
C GLN A 112 -10.43 0.75 0.61
N GLN A 113 -9.63 1.27 1.51
CA GLN A 113 -10.12 2.02 2.67
C GLN A 113 -10.52 3.42 2.17
N SER A 114 -11.74 3.54 1.68
CA SER A 114 -12.31 4.80 1.15
C SER A 114 -12.43 5.92 2.18
N ASN A 115 -12.16 5.61 3.44
CA ASN A 115 -12.24 6.53 4.57
C ASN A 115 -10.86 7.04 5.05
N LEU A 116 -9.78 6.78 4.32
CA LEU A 116 -8.45 7.31 4.62
C LEU A 116 -8.10 8.47 3.69
N LEU A 117 -7.54 9.52 4.26
CA LEU A 117 -6.99 10.66 3.57
C LEU A 117 -5.47 10.51 3.49
N PRO A 118 -4.87 10.44 2.28
CA PRO A 118 -3.43 10.30 2.15
C PRO A 118 -2.72 11.64 2.40
N TYR A 119 -1.76 11.61 3.31
CA TYR A 119 -0.88 12.73 3.62
C TYR A 119 0.58 12.31 3.47
N VAL A 120 1.41 13.26 3.07
CA VAL A 120 2.88 13.11 3.04
C VAL A 120 3.48 13.93 4.16
N VAL A 121 4.34 13.28 4.91
CA VAL A 121 5.12 13.87 5.99
C VAL A 121 6.59 13.83 5.58
N GLU A 122 7.24 14.97 5.63
CA GLU A 122 8.68 15.06 5.40
C GLU A 122 9.35 15.53 6.68
N VAL A 123 10.43 14.88 7.06
CA VAL A 123 11.19 15.20 8.27
C VAL A 123 12.67 15.26 7.93
N VAL A 124 13.33 16.32 8.42
CA VAL A 124 14.78 16.49 8.34
C VAL A 124 15.30 16.83 9.72
N ALA A 125 16.39 16.19 10.12
CA ALA A 125 17.01 16.46 11.44
C ALA A 125 18.50 16.09 11.43
N ALA A 126 19.22 16.52 12.48
CA ALA A 126 20.51 15.92 12.80
C ALA A 126 20.31 14.41 13.05
N ASP A 127 21.22 13.59 12.53
CA ASP A 127 21.11 12.14 12.70
C ASP A 127 21.29 11.75 14.17
N LYS A 128 20.24 11.17 14.72
CA LYS A 128 20.20 10.65 16.10
C LYS A 128 19.52 9.28 16.09
N SER A 129 20.00 8.41 16.96
CA SER A 129 19.36 7.10 17.17
C SER A 129 17.92 7.28 17.67
N GLY A 130 16.99 6.51 17.12
CA GLY A 130 15.61 6.43 17.59
C GLY A 130 14.62 7.42 16.96
N VAL A 131 15.05 8.36 16.10
CA VAL A 131 14.14 9.33 15.47
C VAL A 131 13.00 8.62 14.72
N LEU A 132 13.33 7.62 13.89
CA LEU A 132 12.33 6.89 13.14
C LEU A 132 11.36 6.12 14.04
N PHE A 133 11.85 5.55 15.14
CA PHE A 133 10.99 4.88 16.12
C PHE A 133 9.99 5.87 16.74
N GLN A 134 10.44 7.05 17.14
CA GLN A 134 9.59 8.07 17.75
C GLN A 134 8.51 8.57 16.77
N LEU A 135 8.86 8.78 15.50
CA LEU A 135 7.90 9.13 14.44
C LEU A 135 6.85 8.03 14.22
N ALA A 136 7.29 6.77 14.11
CA ALA A 136 6.39 5.64 13.94
C ALA A 136 5.46 5.45 15.15
N GLU A 137 5.98 5.63 16.36
CA GLU A 137 5.21 5.55 17.59
C GLU A 137 4.17 6.67 17.69
N PHE A 138 4.50 7.90 17.28
CA PHE A 138 3.54 9.00 17.22
C PHE A 138 2.33 8.63 16.37
N PHE A 139 2.54 8.19 15.11
CA PHE A 139 1.44 7.82 14.23
C PHE A 139 0.65 6.61 14.75
N ALA A 140 1.33 5.62 15.29
CA ALA A 140 0.67 4.44 15.86
C ALA A 140 -0.25 4.79 17.04
N ARG A 141 0.16 5.69 17.92
CA ARG A 141 -0.67 6.19 19.06
C ARG A 141 -1.91 6.95 18.58
N GLN A 142 -1.82 7.63 17.45
CA GLN A 142 -2.94 8.33 16.82
C GLN A 142 -3.84 7.41 15.97
N GLY A 143 -3.55 6.10 15.92
CA GLY A 143 -4.28 5.15 15.08
C GLY A 143 -4.10 5.37 13.58
N ILE A 144 -3.01 6.04 13.19
CA ILE A 144 -2.69 6.38 11.80
C ILE A 144 -1.76 5.31 11.22
N THR A 145 -2.10 4.82 10.03
CA THR A 145 -1.31 3.81 9.34
C THR A 145 -0.23 4.46 8.47
N ILE A 146 1.02 4.03 8.64
CA ILE A 146 2.10 4.35 7.70
C ILE A 146 1.95 3.42 6.50
N GLU A 147 1.70 3.98 5.32
CA GLU A 147 1.55 3.21 4.08
C GLU A 147 2.86 3.05 3.33
N GLN A 148 3.70 4.08 3.35
CA GLN A 148 5.03 4.08 2.74
C GLN A 148 6.00 4.87 3.61
N LEU A 149 7.25 4.45 3.62
CA LEU A 149 8.31 5.16 4.30
C LEU A 149 9.61 5.01 3.52
N HIS A 150 10.25 6.13 3.27
CA HIS A 150 11.61 6.20 2.77
C HIS A 150 12.44 7.06 3.72
N SER A 151 13.51 6.51 4.26
CA SER A 151 14.44 7.28 5.09
C SER A 151 15.88 7.09 4.63
N THR A 152 16.68 8.12 4.77
CA THR A 152 18.09 8.10 4.40
C THR A 152 18.91 8.93 5.38
N ARG A 153 20.18 8.57 5.48
CA ARG A 153 21.21 9.36 6.16
C ARG A 153 22.12 9.95 5.10
N TYR A 154 22.47 11.21 5.27
CA TYR A 154 23.39 11.89 4.37
C TYR A 154 24.28 12.88 5.13
N ARG A 155 25.38 13.23 4.54
CA ARG A 155 26.26 14.24 5.09
C ARG A 155 25.97 15.58 4.43
N ALA A 156 25.63 16.59 5.23
CA ALA A 156 25.33 17.92 4.74
C ALA A 156 26.61 18.55 4.15
N MET A 157 26.58 18.92 2.86
CA MET A 157 27.76 19.41 2.15
C MET A 157 28.32 20.72 2.73
N GLN A 158 27.45 21.56 3.29
CA GLN A 158 27.85 22.88 3.82
C GLN A 158 28.46 22.80 5.23
N THR A 159 27.95 21.95 6.08
CA THR A 159 28.33 21.86 7.49
C THR A 159 29.14 20.61 7.82
N GLY A 160 29.13 19.60 6.96
CA GLY A 160 29.72 18.31 7.22
C GLY A 160 28.99 17.48 8.28
N ALA A 161 27.83 17.95 8.77
CA ALA A 161 27.03 17.25 9.77
C ALA A 161 26.31 16.02 9.17
N ASP A 162 26.18 14.98 9.96
CA ASP A 162 25.36 13.82 9.61
C ASP A 162 23.89 14.15 9.84
N MET A 163 23.10 14.00 8.79
CA MET A 163 21.68 14.34 8.73
C MET A 163 20.84 13.12 8.49
N PHE A 164 19.64 13.12 9.03
CA PHE A 164 18.57 12.20 8.80
C PHE A 164 17.48 12.88 7.96
N SER A 165 16.92 12.17 6.99
CA SER A 165 15.73 12.59 6.25
C SER A 165 14.76 11.42 6.14
N ALA A 166 13.48 11.70 6.29
CA ALA A 166 12.41 10.72 6.06
C ALA A 166 11.25 11.34 5.29
N GLN A 167 10.70 10.58 4.36
CA GLN A 167 9.44 10.86 3.70
C GLN A 167 8.47 9.71 4.02
N ILE A 168 7.33 10.06 4.61
CA ILE A 168 6.37 9.10 5.14
C ILE A 168 5.01 9.39 4.51
N THR A 169 4.40 8.41 3.86
CA THR A 169 2.99 8.50 3.44
C THR A 169 2.13 7.84 4.49
N VAL A 170 1.15 8.57 4.99
CA VAL A 170 0.22 8.11 6.02
C VAL A 170 -1.21 8.14 5.53
N GLY A 171 -2.01 7.16 5.95
CA GLY A 171 -3.46 7.13 5.76
C GLY A 171 -4.17 7.63 7.02
N ILE A 172 -4.74 8.83 6.96
CA ILE A 172 -5.42 9.45 8.10
C ILE A 172 -6.92 9.17 7.99
N PRO A 173 -7.56 8.62 9.04
CA PRO A 173 -9.00 8.44 9.03
C PRO A 173 -9.74 9.76 8.76
N SER A 174 -10.74 9.75 7.87
CA SER A 174 -11.51 10.94 7.48
C SER A 174 -12.29 11.58 8.64
N SER A 175 -12.47 10.86 9.74
CA SER A 175 -13.04 11.37 10.99
C SER A 175 -12.06 12.17 11.85
N THR A 176 -10.77 12.16 11.52
CA THR A 176 -9.72 12.83 12.28
C THR A 176 -9.77 14.35 12.02
N HIS A 177 -9.63 15.15 13.07
CA HIS A 177 -9.51 16.59 12.93
C HIS A 177 -8.09 16.96 12.49
N ILE A 178 -7.90 17.13 11.18
CA ILE A 178 -6.57 17.27 10.54
C ILE A 178 -5.76 18.44 11.11
N ALA A 179 -6.39 19.59 11.37
CA ALA A 179 -5.67 20.76 11.91
C ALA A 179 -5.06 20.45 13.27
N ALA A 180 -5.83 19.84 14.18
CA ALA A 180 -5.33 19.47 15.51
C ALA A 180 -4.22 18.42 15.42
N LEU A 181 -4.39 17.41 14.58
CA LEU A 181 -3.35 16.39 14.36
C LEU A 181 -2.05 17.00 13.82
N ARG A 182 -2.15 17.97 12.91
CA ARG A 182 -0.98 18.65 12.35
C ARG A 182 -0.28 19.48 13.44
N ASP A 183 -1.04 20.21 14.24
CA ASP A 183 -0.49 21.03 15.33
C ASP A 183 0.22 20.13 16.36
N ASP A 184 -0.42 19.04 16.80
CA ASP A 184 0.17 18.05 17.71
C ASP A 184 1.45 17.42 17.14
N PHE A 185 1.46 17.13 15.84
CA PHE A 185 2.62 16.56 15.14
C PHE A 185 3.79 17.55 15.07
N LEU A 186 3.52 18.80 14.74
CA LEU A 186 4.57 19.82 14.65
C LEU A 186 5.14 20.14 16.03
N GLU A 187 4.29 20.24 17.08
CA GLU A 187 4.75 20.42 18.47
C GLU A 187 5.62 19.23 18.93
N PHE A 188 5.22 18.00 18.59
CA PHE A 188 6.01 16.80 18.84
C PHE A 188 7.37 16.85 18.13
N CYS A 189 7.42 17.27 16.87
CA CYS A 189 8.67 17.42 16.12
C CYS A 189 9.57 18.51 16.68
N ASP A 190 9.01 19.65 17.04
CA ASP A 190 9.73 20.77 17.67
C ASP A 190 10.39 20.32 18.99
N GLY A 191 9.67 19.57 19.81
CA GLY A 191 10.20 18.99 21.05
C GLY A 191 11.40 18.06 20.86
N LEU A 192 11.55 17.49 19.68
CA LEU A 192 12.66 16.61 19.29
C LEU A 192 13.74 17.30 18.43
N ASN A 193 13.57 18.58 18.12
CA ASN A 193 14.37 19.35 17.16
C ASN A 193 14.39 18.71 15.77
N LEU A 194 13.23 18.36 15.26
CA LEU A 194 13.00 17.86 13.91
C LEU A 194 12.31 18.95 13.08
N ASP A 195 12.87 19.26 11.91
CA ASP A 195 12.18 20.06 10.90
C ASP A 195 11.19 19.17 10.15
N ALA A 196 9.89 19.47 10.25
CA ALA A 196 8.86 18.63 9.69
C ALA A 196 7.78 19.43 8.96
N ILE A 197 7.24 18.83 7.90
CA ILE A 197 6.02 19.29 7.22
C ILE A 197 5.06 18.12 7.08
N MET A 198 3.77 18.44 7.02
CA MET A 198 2.69 17.48 6.84
C MET A 198 1.65 18.06 5.89
N ASP A 199 1.58 17.54 4.67
CA ASP A 199 0.74 18.06 3.60
C ASP A 199 -0.13 16.97 2.95
N PRO A 200 -1.31 17.35 2.41
CA PRO A 200 -2.11 16.41 1.63
C PRO A 200 -1.32 15.90 0.43
N MET A 201 -1.42 14.61 0.16
CA MET A 201 -0.82 14.02 -1.03
C MET A 201 -1.47 14.61 -2.28
N LYS A 202 -0.68 15.16 -3.18
CA LYS A 202 -1.13 15.67 -4.50
C LYS A 202 -0.99 14.53 -5.51
N TYR A 203 -2.08 14.26 -6.24
CA TYR A 203 -2.11 13.30 -7.35
C TYR A 203 -1.68 13.95 -8.65
#